data_ac9c0ad0de595acb1567d9dd22f21641
#
_entry.id   ac9c0ad0de595acb1567d9dd22f21641
#
_cell.length_a   1.000
_cell.length_b   1.000
_cell.length_c   1.000
_cell.angle_alpha   90.00
_cell.angle_beta   90.00
_cell.angle_gamma   90.00
#
_symmetry.space_group_name_H-M   'P 1'
#
loop_
_entity.id
_entity.type
_entity.pdbx_description
1 polymer ?
#
loop_
_entity_poly.entity_id
_entity_poly.type
_entity_poly.pdbx_seq_one_letter_code
_entity_poly.pdbx_strand_id
1 'polypeptide(L)'
;MLAALVPTVLMTAMGIILVASGGSKSLSLVGGILVLAFCATALAGYTMGTIFVTRGANLASVQNEFLSLVSHELRTPLTSILLFIDTLREDRVESPAERKRCLTIVHQELTRLDGLVGKLIQLSKIESRHAKFDQRPVQVNDLVGDALASFEAVKIGRDADVEVRADVDPGLVVYGDRAALAQALGNLLSNAWKYTQPADKKIEIRVQADPENVSISVTDNGVGVPRAEQTAIFEKFERGRAAIEGGAAGSGLGLAIVRAVVEAHRGRVEVRSQADRGARFCIVLPRYRATT
;
A
#
# COMPACT_ATOMS: atom_id res chain seq x y z
N MET A 1 -4.40 -32.42 12.67
CA MET A 1 -5.80 -32.04 13.00
C MET A 1 -6.63 -33.17 13.59
N LEU A 2 -6.78 -34.28 12.93
CA LEU A 2 -7.58 -35.45 13.41
C LEU A 2 -7.13 -36.02 14.78
N ALA A 3 -5.84 -36.03 15.09
CA ALA A 3 -5.31 -36.61 16.33
C ALA A 3 -5.74 -35.87 17.64
N ALA A 4 -6.08 -34.58 17.56
CA ALA A 4 -6.56 -33.84 18.71
C ALA A 4 -8.10 -33.76 18.78
N LEU A 5 -8.77 -33.90 17.64
CA LEU A 5 -10.23 -33.80 17.53
C LEU A 5 -10.93 -35.05 18.06
N VAL A 6 -10.36 -36.23 17.83
CA VAL A 6 -10.95 -37.49 18.28
C VAL A 6 -11.01 -37.64 19.81
N PRO A 7 -9.92 -37.39 20.57
CA PRO A 7 -9.98 -37.41 22.03
C PRO A 7 -10.94 -36.41 22.64
N THR A 8 -11.01 -35.17 22.09
CA THR A 8 -11.91 -34.14 22.61
C THR A 8 -13.38 -34.48 22.38
N VAL A 9 -13.74 -35.07 21.22
CA VAL A 9 -15.10 -35.55 20.93
C VAL A 9 -15.50 -36.67 21.88
N LEU A 10 -14.60 -37.64 22.12
CA LEU A 10 -14.86 -38.77 23.04
C LEU A 10 -15.03 -38.27 24.47
N MET A 11 -14.19 -37.34 24.93
CA MET A 11 -14.30 -36.77 26.28
C MET A 11 -15.56 -35.90 26.46
N THR A 12 -15.99 -35.16 25.45
CA THR A 12 -17.25 -34.40 25.49
C THR A 12 -18.45 -35.37 25.53
N ALA A 13 -18.46 -36.41 24.75
CA ALA A 13 -19.50 -37.42 24.79
C ALA A 13 -19.57 -38.10 26.17
N MET A 14 -18.43 -38.46 26.76
CA MET A 14 -18.36 -39.03 28.11
C MET A 14 -18.88 -38.05 29.18
N GLY A 15 -18.51 -36.73 29.08
CA GLY A 15 -19.00 -35.68 29.98
C GLY A 15 -20.53 -35.55 29.91
N ILE A 16 -21.11 -35.57 28.71
CA ILE A 16 -22.58 -35.53 28.50
C ILE A 16 -23.25 -36.72 29.11
N ILE A 17 -22.72 -37.97 28.90
CA ILE A 17 -23.25 -39.17 29.48
C ILE A 17 -23.23 -39.14 31.02
N LEU A 18 -22.14 -38.64 31.62
CA LEU A 18 -21.99 -38.47 33.05
C LEU A 18 -23.02 -37.48 33.62
N VAL A 19 -23.29 -36.40 32.96
CA VAL A 19 -24.31 -35.41 33.36
C VAL A 19 -25.71 -36.01 33.21
N ALA A 20 -25.99 -36.68 32.11
CA ALA A 20 -27.31 -37.26 31.81
C ALA A 20 -27.65 -38.48 32.70
N SER A 21 -26.65 -39.32 33.09
CA SER A 21 -26.82 -40.49 33.92
C SER A 21 -26.78 -40.19 35.43
N GLY A 22 -26.39 -38.96 35.80
CA GLY A 22 -26.07 -38.59 37.17
C GLY A 22 -27.25 -38.46 38.15
N GLY A 23 -28.49 -38.63 37.73
CA GLY A 23 -29.71 -38.73 38.57
C GLY A 23 -29.64 -37.98 39.90
N SER A 24 -29.75 -38.65 41.02
CA SER A 24 -29.70 -38.04 42.36
C SER A 24 -28.30 -38.00 43.02
N LYS A 25 -27.22 -38.38 42.28
CA LYS A 25 -25.84 -38.42 42.84
C LYS A 25 -25.06 -37.16 42.42
N SER A 26 -24.93 -36.21 43.33
CA SER A 26 -24.22 -34.94 43.11
C SER A 26 -22.79 -35.10 42.58
N LEU A 27 -22.11 -36.20 42.92
CA LEU A 27 -20.72 -36.45 42.51
C LEU A 27 -20.55 -36.71 41.03
N SER A 28 -21.49 -37.39 40.38
CA SER A 28 -21.44 -37.68 38.90
C SER A 28 -21.78 -36.43 38.10
N LEU A 29 -22.67 -35.59 38.60
CA LEU A 29 -23.02 -34.31 37.96
C LEU A 29 -21.82 -33.32 37.97
N VAL A 30 -21.14 -33.18 39.11
CA VAL A 30 -19.96 -32.35 39.25
C VAL A 30 -18.83 -32.87 38.37
N GLY A 31 -18.59 -34.17 38.32
CA GLY A 31 -17.58 -34.79 37.45
C GLY A 31 -17.86 -34.53 35.98
N GLY A 32 -19.10 -34.64 35.53
CA GLY A 32 -19.50 -34.37 34.16
C GLY A 32 -19.28 -32.93 33.74
N ILE A 33 -19.65 -31.96 34.64
CA ILE A 33 -19.42 -30.53 34.39
C ILE A 33 -17.93 -30.20 34.29
N LEU A 34 -17.09 -30.76 35.19
CA LEU A 34 -15.64 -30.55 35.13
C LEU A 34 -15.01 -31.07 33.82
N VAL A 35 -15.42 -32.25 33.34
CA VAL A 35 -14.97 -32.81 32.09
C VAL A 35 -15.39 -31.94 30.90
N LEU A 36 -16.62 -31.47 30.87
CA LEU A 36 -17.10 -30.54 29.82
C LEU A 36 -16.35 -29.21 29.84
N ALA A 37 -16.11 -28.64 31.03
CA ALA A 37 -15.34 -27.42 31.19
C ALA A 37 -13.88 -27.60 30.70
N PHE A 38 -13.25 -28.75 31.02
CA PHE A 38 -11.92 -29.07 30.55
C PHE A 38 -11.88 -29.24 29.04
N CYS A 39 -12.85 -29.94 28.43
CA CYS A 39 -12.96 -30.07 26.98
C CYS A 39 -13.14 -28.71 26.27
N ALA A 40 -13.97 -27.84 26.83
CA ALA A 40 -14.20 -26.50 26.29
C ALA A 40 -12.92 -25.65 26.33
N THR A 41 -12.18 -25.69 27.46
CA THR A 41 -10.90 -24.96 27.56
C THR A 41 -9.82 -25.53 26.68
N ALA A 42 -9.74 -26.86 26.53
CA ALA A 42 -8.81 -27.53 25.62
C ALA A 42 -9.09 -27.18 24.16
N LEU A 43 -10.38 -27.16 23.76
CA LEU A 43 -10.79 -26.78 22.40
C LEU A 43 -10.49 -25.30 22.14
N ALA A 44 -10.77 -24.42 23.09
CA ALA A 44 -10.45 -22.99 22.99
C ALA A 44 -8.93 -22.76 22.87
N GLY A 45 -8.13 -23.45 23.66
CA GLY A 45 -6.66 -23.40 23.59
C GLY A 45 -6.11 -23.89 22.25
N TYR A 46 -6.67 -25.01 21.75
CA TYR A 46 -6.29 -25.55 20.44
C TYR A 46 -6.64 -24.58 19.29
N THR A 47 -7.86 -24.05 19.26
CA THR A 47 -8.29 -23.07 18.23
C THR A 47 -7.46 -21.78 18.29
N MET A 48 -7.20 -21.28 19.49
CA MET A 48 -6.34 -20.10 19.68
C MET A 48 -4.90 -20.36 19.21
N GLY A 49 -4.34 -21.54 19.54
CA GLY A 49 -3.00 -21.95 19.11
C GLY A 49 -2.91 -22.10 17.60
N THR A 50 -3.89 -22.71 16.94
CA THR A 50 -3.90 -22.82 15.45
C THR A 50 -4.03 -21.47 14.79
N ILE A 51 -4.86 -20.55 15.30
CA ILE A 51 -4.97 -19.19 14.80
C ILE A 51 -3.64 -18.44 14.95
N PHE A 52 -2.96 -18.61 16.09
CA PHE A 52 -1.68 -17.95 16.35
C PHE A 52 -0.57 -18.45 15.42
N VAL A 53 -0.47 -19.77 15.24
CA VAL A 53 0.52 -20.40 14.34
C VAL A 53 0.26 -20.01 12.88
N THR A 54 -0.99 -20.06 12.42
CA THR A 54 -1.32 -19.69 11.04
C THR A 54 -1.08 -18.20 10.77
N ARG A 55 -1.39 -17.32 11.73
CA ARG A 55 -1.06 -15.89 11.61
C ARG A 55 0.45 -15.65 11.58
N GLY A 56 1.22 -16.34 12.43
CA GLY A 56 2.67 -16.24 12.44
C GLY A 56 3.30 -16.74 11.14
N ALA A 57 2.84 -17.86 10.61
CA ALA A 57 3.31 -18.42 9.33
C ALA A 57 2.98 -17.50 8.15
N ASN A 58 1.77 -16.95 8.11
CA ASN A 58 1.39 -15.98 7.07
C ASN A 58 2.21 -14.69 7.15
N LEU A 59 2.50 -14.18 8.35
CA LEU A 59 3.35 -12.99 8.51
C LEU A 59 4.78 -13.26 8.01
N ALA A 60 5.35 -14.41 8.35
CA ALA A 60 6.68 -14.80 7.88
C ALA A 60 6.74 -14.99 6.36
N SER A 61 5.70 -15.58 5.74
CA SER A 61 5.64 -15.74 4.29
C SER A 61 5.55 -14.40 3.57
N VAL A 62 4.71 -13.49 4.03
CA VAL A 62 4.58 -12.12 3.49
C VAL A 62 5.90 -11.34 3.63
N GLN A 63 6.59 -11.50 4.77
CA GLN A 63 7.90 -10.86 4.98
C GLN A 63 8.98 -11.42 4.05
N ASN A 64 9.02 -12.74 3.83
CA ASN A 64 9.97 -13.36 2.92
C ASN A 64 9.69 -12.99 1.46
N GLU A 65 8.42 -12.94 1.05
CA GLU A 65 8.01 -12.49 -0.28
C GLU A 65 8.42 -11.03 -0.51
N PHE A 66 8.17 -10.16 0.48
CA PHE A 66 8.62 -8.76 0.45
C PHE A 66 10.15 -8.65 0.25
N LEU A 67 10.97 -9.39 1.02
CA LEU A 67 12.42 -9.38 0.89
C LEU A 67 12.89 -9.90 -0.48
N SER A 68 12.23 -10.92 -1.01
CA SER A 68 12.49 -11.46 -2.36
C SER A 68 12.23 -10.41 -3.44
N LEU A 69 11.08 -9.73 -3.38
CA LEU A 69 10.69 -8.68 -4.32
C LEU A 69 11.63 -7.47 -4.24
N VAL A 70 11.99 -7.02 -3.02
CA VAL A 70 13.00 -5.97 -2.82
C VAL A 70 14.33 -6.35 -3.48
N SER A 71 14.80 -7.58 -3.23
CA SER A 71 16.06 -8.06 -3.78
C SER A 71 16.05 -8.08 -5.31
N HIS A 72 14.93 -8.48 -5.91
CA HIS A 72 14.76 -8.49 -7.36
C HIS A 72 14.76 -7.08 -7.94
N GLU A 73 13.99 -6.16 -7.35
CA GLU A 73 13.87 -4.77 -7.81
C GLU A 73 15.18 -3.96 -7.65
N LEU A 74 16.02 -4.33 -6.66
CA LEU A 74 17.36 -3.75 -6.50
C LEU A 74 18.37 -4.36 -7.46
N ARG A 75 18.29 -5.66 -7.77
CA ARG A 75 19.26 -6.35 -8.63
C ARG A 75 19.22 -5.85 -10.06
N THR A 76 18.04 -5.58 -10.60
CA THR A 76 17.86 -5.14 -12.00
C THR A 76 18.65 -3.86 -12.33
N PRO A 77 18.46 -2.72 -11.63
CA PRO A 77 19.23 -1.51 -11.88
C PRO A 77 20.72 -1.70 -11.58
N LEU A 78 21.08 -2.48 -10.55
CA LEU A 78 22.47 -2.75 -10.21
C LEU A 78 23.20 -3.50 -11.34
N THR A 79 22.56 -4.52 -11.94
CA THR A 79 23.10 -5.25 -13.08
C THR A 79 23.29 -4.34 -14.29
N SER A 80 22.33 -3.44 -14.55
CA SER A 80 22.46 -2.45 -15.63
C SER A 80 23.64 -1.49 -15.39
N ILE A 81 23.76 -0.96 -14.16
CA ILE A 81 24.89 -0.10 -13.77
C ILE A 81 26.23 -0.79 -14.00
N LEU A 82 26.37 -2.03 -13.50
CA LEU A 82 27.61 -2.81 -13.64
C LEU A 82 27.96 -3.04 -15.12
N LEU A 83 26.97 -3.43 -15.93
CA LEU A 83 27.17 -3.65 -17.37
C LEU A 83 27.72 -2.40 -18.06
N PHE A 84 27.12 -1.22 -17.82
CA PHE A 84 27.58 0.02 -18.46
C PHE A 84 28.94 0.49 -17.92
N ILE A 85 29.22 0.28 -16.63
CA ILE A 85 30.54 0.57 -16.04
C ILE A 85 31.59 -0.35 -16.66
N ASP A 86 31.35 -1.66 -16.80
CA ASP A 86 32.30 -2.60 -17.40
C ASP A 86 32.52 -2.27 -18.89
N THR A 87 31.47 -1.88 -19.62
CA THR A 87 31.58 -1.41 -21.00
C THR A 87 32.50 -0.18 -21.14
N LEU A 88 32.38 0.77 -20.20
CA LEU A 88 33.23 1.95 -20.17
C LEU A 88 34.67 1.63 -19.76
N ARG A 89 34.88 0.70 -18.82
CA ARG A 89 36.19 0.30 -18.31
C ARG A 89 37.01 -0.49 -19.32
N GLU A 90 36.33 -1.30 -20.13
CA GLU A 90 36.97 -2.11 -21.17
C GLU A 90 37.18 -1.35 -22.50
N ASP A 91 37.00 -0.02 -22.50
CA ASP A 91 37.07 0.87 -23.64
C ASP A 91 36.29 0.37 -24.89
N ARG A 92 35.18 -0.34 -24.66
CA ARG A 92 34.28 -0.84 -25.72
C ARG A 92 33.42 0.25 -26.33
N VAL A 93 33.66 1.51 -26.00
CA VAL A 93 32.89 2.69 -26.43
C VAL A 93 33.81 3.55 -27.29
N GLU A 94 33.53 3.57 -28.59
CA GLU A 94 34.38 4.22 -29.55
C GLU A 94 34.17 5.75 -29.67
N SER A 95 32.99 6.24 -29.26
CA SER A 95 32.67 7.66 -29.41
C SER A 95 32.40 8.39 -28.09
N PRO A 96 32.77 9.69 -27.98
CA PRO A 96 32.42 10.52 -26.83
C PRO A 96 30.91 10.59 -26.57
N ALA A 97 30.10 10.52 -27.61
CA ALA A 97 28.63 10.54 -27.50
C ALA A 97 28.09 9.29 -26.86
N GLU A 98 28.61 8.10 -27.22
CA GLU A 98 28.24 6.84 -26.56
C GLU A 98 28.68 6.77 -25.11
N ARG A 99 29.91 7.24 -24.82
CA ARG A 99 30.40 7.36 -23.43
C ARG A 99 29.46 8.23 -22.60
N LYS A 100 29.03 9.38 -23.10
CA LYS A 100 28.06 10.23 -22.43
C LYS A 100 26.72 9.54 -22.22
N ARG A 101 26.25 8.78 -23.22
CA ARG A 101 25.02 7.98 -23.13
C ARG A 101 25.10 6.91 -22.03
N CYS A 102 26.20 6.14 -21.97
CA CYS A 102 26.42 5.15 -20.91
C CYS A 102 26.39 5.81 -19.51
N LEU A 103 27.12 6.92 -19.33
CA LEU A 103 27.11 7.66 -18.06
C LEU A 103 25.72 8.19 -17.69
N THR A 104 24.94 8.63 -18.68
CA THR A 104 23.57 9.08 -18.45
C THR A 104 22.68 7.93 -17.96
N ILE A 105 22.82 6.74 -18.56
CA ILE A 105 22.06 5.55 -18.10
C ILE A 105 22.47 5.16 -16.70
N VAL A 106 23.76 5.11 -16.40
CA VAL A 106 24.27 4.83 -15.04
C VAL A 106 23.68 5.81 -14.02
N HIS A 107 23.70 7.11 -14.33
CA HIS A 107 23.13 8.13 -13.46
C HIS A 107 21.62 7.96 -13.25
N GLN A 108 20.87 7.63 -14.32
CA GLN A 108 19.44 7.37 -14.24
C GLN A 108 19.11 6.16 -13.35
N GLU A 109 19.86 5.06 -13.52
CA GLU A 109 19.64 3.86 -12.69
C GLU A 109 20.04 4.07 -11.22
N LEU A 110 21.10 4.84 -10.94
CA LEU A 110 21.45 5.25 -9.57
C LEU A 110 20.34 6.10 -8.92
N THR A 111 19.82 7.07 -9.64
CA THR A 111 18.71 7.92 -9.16
C THR A 111 17.44 7.11 -8.91
N ARG A 112 17.17 6.12 -9.79
CA ARG A 112 16.04 5.19 -9.62
C ARG A 112 16.22 4.33 -8.36
N LEU A 113 17.43 3.83 -8.12
CA LEU A 113 17.76 2.98 -6.98
C LEU A 113 17.66 3.77 -5.67
N ASP A 114 18.17 4.99 -5.61
CA ASP A 114 18.05 5.89 -4.46
C ASP A 114 16.58 6.18 -4.12
N GLY A 115 15.77 6.49 -5.14
CA GLY A 115 14.34 6.67 -4.99
C GLY A 115 13.60 5.42 -4.49
N LEU A 116 14.03 4.21 -4.90
CA LEU A 116 13.45 2.95 -4.41
C LEU A 116 13.80 2.73 -2.94
N VAL A 117 15.06 2.92 -2.55
CA VAL A 117 15.53 2.79 -1.16
C VAL A 117 14.81 3.80 -0.26
N GLY A 118 14.67 5.06 -0.71
CA GLY A 118 13.93 6.09 0.03
C GLY A 118 12.47 5.69 0.30
N LYS A 119 11.78 5.14 -0.70
CA LYS A 119 10.41 4.64 -0.55
C LYS A 119 10.29 3.47 0.40
N LEU A 120 11.25 2.53 0.37
CA LEU A 120 11.31 1.39 1.29
C LEU A 120 11.49 1.83 2.74
N ILE A 121 12.42 2.75 2.99
CA ILE A 121 12.66 3.31 4.33
C ILE A 121 11.42 4.05 4.84
N GLN A 122 10.78 4.85 3.99
CA GLN A 122 9.55 5.57 4.33
C GLN A 122 8.44 4.60 4.73
N LEU A 123 8.17 3.60 3.90
CA LEU A 123 7.13 2.60 4.14
C LEU A 123 7.41 1.82 5.43
N SER A 124 8.65 1.36 5.63
CA SER A 124 9.09 0.67 6.85
C SER A 124 8.87 1.51 8.11
N LYS A 125 9.20 2.81 8.06
CA LYS A 125 8.97 3.72 9.21
C LYS A 125 7.49 3.88 9.53
N ILE A 126 6.62 4.00 8.52
CA ILE A 126 5.18 4.15 8.71
C ILE A 126 4.60 2.87 9.32
N GLU A 127 4.93 1.70 8.78
CA GLU A 127 4.40 0.41 9.23
C GLU A 127 4.87 0.03 10.64
N SER A 128 6.12 0.31 10.98
CA SER A 128 6.64 0.09 12.33
C SER A 128 6.14 1.10 13.36
N ARG A 129 5.25 2.02 12.97
CA ARG A 129 4.77 3.14 13.80
C ARG A 129 5.89 4.04 14.34
N HIS A 130 7.07 4.01 13.72
CA HIS A 130 8.18 4.89 14.07
C HIS A 130 8.16 6.23 13.29
N ALA A 131 7.28 6.35 12.29
CA ALA A 131 7.06 7.61 11.62
C ALA A 131 6.42 8.60 12.60
N LYS A 132 7.13 9.67 12.90
CA LYS A 132 6.60 10.81 13.66
C LYS A 132 6.05 11.80 12.64
N PHE A 133 4.73 11.85 12.51
CA PHE A 133 4.06 12.83 11.67
C PHE A 133 3.83 14.13 12.48
N ASP A 134 4.19 15.26 11.88
CA ASP A 134 3.89 16.58 12.42
C ASP A 134 2.42 16.94 12.12
N GLN A 135 1.53 16.29 12.88
CA GLN A 135 0.09 16.42 12.68
C GLN A 135 -0.42 17.75 13.24
N ARG A 136 -0.95 18.60 12.36
CA ARG A 136 -1.52 19.91 12.67
C ARG A 136 -2.69 20.21 11.74
N PRO A 137 -3.50 21.24 12.03
CA PRO A 137 -4.49 21.73 11.08
C PRO A 137 -3.80 22.20 9.79
N VAL A 138 -4.23 21.66 8.64
CA VAL A 138 -3.67 21.94 7.32
C VAL A 138 -4.79 22.38 6.39
N GLN A 139 -4.62 23.52 5.73
CA GLN A 139 -5.50 23.95 4.66
C GLN A 139 -5.38 23.00 3.47
N VAL A 140 -6.49 22.49 2.97
CA VAL A 140 -6.48 21.55 1.83
C VAL A 140 -5.95 22.21 0.56
N ASN A 141 -6.20 23.51 0.41
CA ASN A 141 -5.67 24.28 -0.72
C ASN A 141 -4.14 24.30 -0.75
N ASP A 142 -3.51 24.51 0.42
CA ASP A 142 -2.06 24.49 0.55
C ASP A 142 -1.47 23.11 0.23
N LEU A 143 -2.15 22.06 0.70
CA LEU A 143 -1.75 20.67 0.45
C LEU A 143 -1.80 20.32 -1.04
N VAL A 144 -2.86 20.71 -1.73
CA VAL A 144 -3.00 20.54 -3.18
C VAL A 144 -1.94 21.39 -3.91
N GLY A 145 -1.70 22.63 -3.48
CA GLY A 145 -0.65 23.48 -4.04
C GLY A 145 0.74 22.88 -3.96
N ASP A 146 1.14 22.33 -2.79
CA ASP A 146 2.44 21.68 -2.61
C ASP A 146 2.58 20.41 -3.48
N ALA A 147 1.52 19.63 -3.59
CA ALA A 147 1.52 18.44 -4.44
C ALA A 147 1.67 18.80 -5.92
N LEU A 148 0.99 19.84 -6.37
CA LEU A 148 1.10 20.37 -7.74
C LEU A 148 2.49 20.93 -8.02
N ALA A 149 3.06 21.73 -7.11
CA ALA A 149 4.40 22.27 -7.26
C ALA A 149 5.46 21.16 -7.37
N SER A 150 5.33 20.12 -6.54
CA SER A 150 6.21 18.94 -6.60
C SER A 150 6.03 18.17 -7.90
N PHE A 151 4.80 18.04 -8.41
CA PHE A 151 4.49 17.37 -9.66
C PHE A 151 5.03 18.14 -10.87
N GLU A 152 4.89 19.46 -10.92
CA GLU A 152 5.43 20.31 -12.00
C GLU A 152 6.97 20.19 -12.09
N ALA A 153 7.66 20.10 -10.95
CA ALA A 153 9.12 19.88 -10.94
C ALA A 153 9.53 18.55 -11.60
N VAL A 154 8.68 17.52 -11.51
CA VAL A 154 8.93 16.22 -12.18
C VAL A 154 8.58 16.27 -13.67
N LYS A 155 7.67 17.15 -14.07
CA LYS A 155 7.19 17.31 -15.45
C LYS A 155 8.17 18.07 -16.34
N ILE A 156 9.11 18.85 -15.77
CA ILE A 156 10.08 19.68 -16.52
C ILE A 156 10.78 18.86 -17.61
N GLY A 157 10.66 19.28 -18.87
CA GLY A 157 11.28 18.66 -20.04
C GLY A 157 10.45 17.58 -20.75
N ARG A 158 9.17 17.45 -20.42
CA ARG A 158 8.22 16.55 -21.12
C ARG A 158 7.09 17.38 -21.72
N ASP A 159 7.09 17.48 -23.03
CA ASP A 159 6.06 18.20 -23.82
C ASP A 159 4.71 17.42 -23.72
N ALA A 160 3.88 17.84 -22.81
CA ALA A 160 2.45 17.50 -22.84
C ALA A 160 1.68 18.53 -22.01
N ASP A 161 0.67 19.11 -22.61
CA ASP A 161 -0.31 19.95 -21.91
C ASP A 161 -1.14 19.06 -20.97
N VAL A 162 -0.88 19.19 -19.67
CA VAL A 162 -1.69 18.57 -18.63
C VAL A 162 -2.56 19.66 -18.04
N GLU A 163 -3.84 19.57 -18.33
CA GLU A 163 -4.82 20.41 -17.67
C GLU A 163 -5.09 19.84 -16.27
N VAL A 164 -4.50 20.48 -15.26
CA VAL A 164 -4.82 20.21 -13.87
C VAL A 164 -5.87 21.20 -13.41
N ARG A 165 -7.08 20.75 -13.22
CA ARG A 165 -8.17 21.53 -12.64
C ARG A 165 -8.25 21.23 -11.16
N ALA A 166 -7.99 22.21 -10.32
CA ALA A 166 -8.17 22.11 -8.87
C ALA A 166 -9.33 23.03 -8.47
N ASP A 167 -10.47 22.45 -8.15
CA ASP A 167 -11.59 23.16 -7.55
C ASP A 167 -11.58 22.90 -6.05
N VAL A 168 -11.02 23.82 -5.28
CA VAL A 168 -10.82 23.67 -3.83
C VAL A 168 -11.51 24.82 -3.09
N ASP A 169 -12.48 24.46 -2.24
CA ASP A 169 -13.04 25.43 -1.28
C ASP A 169 -11.95 25.92 -0.31
N PRO A 170 -11.65 27.22 -0.26
CA PRO A 170 -10.57 27.76 0.56
C PRO A 170 -10.72 27.53 2.08
N GLY A 171 -11.92 27.17 2.56
CA GLY A 171 -12.19 26.98 3.99
C GLY A 171 -12.00 25.54 4.49
N LEU A 172 -11.56 24.60 3.65
CA LEU A 172 -11.43 23.21 4.04
C LEU A 172 -10.11 22.94 4.78
N VAL A 173 -10.22 22.34 5.98
CA VAL A 173 -9.09 21.99 6.84
C VAL A 173 -9.15 20.52 7.19
N VAL A 174 -7.99 19.85 7.15
CA VAL A 174 -7.78 18.49 7.66
C VAL A 174 -6.74 18.51 8.77
N TYR A 175 -6.69 17.49 9.61
CA TYR A 175 -5.67 17.35 10.64
C TYR A 175 -4.63 16.32 10.19
N GLY A 176 -3.38 16.76 9.96
CA GLY A 176 -2.36 15.87 9.44
C GLY A 176 -1.00 16.54 9.22
N ASP A 177 -0.06 15.73 8.75
CA ASP A 177 1.26 16.17 8.31
C ASP A 177 1.16 16.62 6.85
N ARG A 178 1.35 17.93 6.63
CA ARG A 178 1.24 18.59 5.33
C ARG A 178 2.17 17.96 4.29
N ALA A 179 3.41 17.70 4.65
CA ALA A 179 4.42 17.20 3.73
C ALA A 179 4.11 15.74 3.33
N ALA A 180 3.74 14.89 4.29
CA ALA A 180 3.39 13.50 4.04
C ALA A 180 2.13 13.36 3.17
N LEU A 181 1.09 14.16 3.45
CA LEU A 181 -0.15 14.16 2.68
C LEU A 181 0.05 14.74 1.27
N ALA A 182 0.84 15.82 1.12
CA ALA A 182 1.20 16.37 -0.18
C ALA A 182 2.00 15.37 -1.02
N GLN A 183 2.92 14.63 -0.40
CA GLN A 183 3.67 13.55 -1.07
C GLN A 183 2.74 12.40 -1.50
N ALA A 184 1.75 12.02 -0.68
CA ALA A 184 0.76 11.01 -1.06
C ALA A 184 -0.04 11.46 -2.29
N LEU A 185 -0.51 12.71 -2.32
CA LEU A 185 -1.21 13.27 -3.47
C LEU A 185 -0.29 13.37 -4.70
N GLY A 186 0.97 13.76 -4.53
CA GLY A 186 1.99 13.78 -5.58
C GLY A 186 2.25 12.40 -6.19
N ASN A 187 2.20 11.32 -5.39
CA ASN A 187 2.26 9.95 -5.89
C ASN A 187 1.05 9.60 -6.78
N LEU A 188 -0.16 10.06 -6.43
CA LEU A 188 -1.35 9.88 -7.27
C LEU A 188 -1.22 10.64 -8.58
N LEU A 189 -0.75 11.90 -8.55
CA LEU A 189 -0.51 12.71 -9.75
C LEU A 189 0.55 12.08 -10.66
N SER A 190 1.65 11.60 -10.08
CA SER A 190 2.70 10.91 -10.82
C SER A 190 2.18 9.62 -11.47
N ASN A 191 1.29 8.87 -10.81
CA ASN A 191 0.65 7.70 -11.38
C ASN A 191 -0.29 8.10 -12.52
N ALA A 192 -1.16 9.09 -12.33
CA ALA A 192 -2.04 9.61 -13.37
C ALA A 192 -1.26 10.01 -14.62
N TRP A 193 -0.17 10.77 -14.45
CA TRP A 193 0.73 11.15 -15.53
C TRP A 193 1.32 9.96 -16.27
N LYS A 194 1.77 8.97 -15.54
CA LYS A 194 2.52 7.84 -16.05
C LYS A 194 1.65 6.87 -16.84
N TYR A 195 0.42 6.65 -16.41
CA TYR A 195 -0.48 5.68 -16.99
C TYR A 195 -1.48 6.26 -18.00
N THR A 196 -1.40 7.56 -18.26
CA THR A 196 -2.15 8.22 -19.32
C THR A 196 -1.32 8.30 -20.60
N GLN A 197 -1.94 8.04 -21.76
CA GLN A 197 -1.26 8.09 -23.04
C GLN A 197 -0.83 9.53 -23.41
N PRO A 198 0.29 9.72 -24.16
CA PRO A 198 0.84 11.05 -24.43
C PRO A 198 -0.11 11.99 -25.18
N ALA A 199 -0.91 11.46 -26.11
CA ALA A 199 -1.63 12.24 -27.11
C ALA A 199 -2.82 13.05 -26.57
N ASP A 200 -3.40 12.68 -25.41
CA ASP A 200 -4.57 13.37 -24.85
C ASP A 200 -4.60 13.20 -23.32
N LYS A 201 -3.55 13.67 -22.64
CA LYS A 201 -3.46 13.59 -21.19
C LYS A 201 -4.42 14.55 -20.52
N LYS A 202 -5.38 13.99 -19.77
CA LYS A 202 -6.29 14.76 -18.92
C LYS A 202 -6.17 14.27 -17.49
N ILE A 203 -5.73 15.15 -16.60
CA ILE A 203 -5.64 14.87 -15.17
C ILE A 203 -6.44 15.94 -14.46
N GLU A 204 -7.41 15.53 -13.65
CA GLU A 204 -8.27 16.41 -12.87
C GLU A 204 -8.08 16.12 -11.38
N ILE A 205 -7.84 17.18 -10.59
CA ILE A 205 -7.94 17.12 -9.13
C ILE A 205 -9.28 17.72 -8.75
N ARG A 206 -10.05 16.99 -7.94
CA ARG A 206 -11.30 17.48 -7.39
C ARG A 206 -11.34 17.30 -5.89
N VAL A 207 -11.68 18.36 -5.17
CA VAL A 207 -11.88 18.33 -3.73
C VAL A 207 -13.38 18.46 -3.44
N GLN A 208 -13.89 17.57 -2.61
CA GLN A 208 -15.28 17.59 -2.14
C GLN A 208 -15.27 17.41 -0.63
N ALA A 209 -16.22 18.01 0.08
CA ALA A 209 -16.38 17.83 1.49
C ALA A 209 -17.83 17.50 1.85
N ASP A 210 -17.96 16.59 2.79
CA ASP A 210 -19.19 16.35 3.52
C ASP A 210 -19.05 16.87 4.97
N PRO A 211 -20.06 16.73 5.85
CA PRO A 211 -19.95 17.16 7.23
C PRO A 211 -18.81 16.54 8.03
N GLU A 212 -18.37 15.34 7.70
CA GLU A 212 -17.40 14.55 8.47
C GLU A 212 -16.04 14.41 7.75
N ASN A 213 -16.02 14.44 6.42
CA ASN A 213 -14.84 14.10 5.63
C ASN A 213 -14.54 15.14 4.55
N VAL A 214 -13.28 15.18 4.17
CA VAL A 214 -12.77 15.83 2.96
C VAL A 214 -12.23 14.75 2.03
N SER A 215 -12.68 14.79 0.77
CA SER A 215 -12.30 13.87 -0.29
C SER A 215 -11.49 14.59 -1.35
N ILE A 216 -10.23 14.19 -1.55
CA ILE A 216 -9.33 14.71 -2.58
C ILE A 216 -9.16 13.61 -3.63
N SER A 217 -9.67 13.82 -4.83
CA SER A 217 -9.60 12.83 -5.91
C SER A 217 -8.73 13.32 -7.06
N VAL A 218 -7.93 12.39 -7.60
CA VAL A 218 -7.17 12.52 -8.83
C VAL A 218 -7.83 11.61 -9.86
N THR A 219 -8.27 12.18 -10.96
CA THR A 219 -8.91 11.46 -12.07
C THR A 219 -8.02 11.59 -13.31
N ASP A 220 -7.78 10.49 -13.99
CA ASP A 220 -7.07 10.42 -15.27
C ASP A 220 -7.90 9.72 -16.34
N ASN A 221 -7.54 9.93 -17.60
CA ASN A 221 -8.11 9.25 -18.76
C ASN A 221 -7.16 8.16 -19.33
N GLY A 222 -6.40 7.50 -18.45
CA GLY A 222 -5.42 6.49 -18.82
C GLY A 222 -6.00 5.11 -19.09
N VAL A 223 -5.13 4.10 -19.02
CA VAL A 223 -5.48 2.68 -19.28
C VAL A 223 -6.45 2.07 -18.26
N GLY A 224 -6.66 2.75 -17.14
CA GLY A 224 -7.52 2.27 -16.07
C GLY A 224 -6.98 1.03 -15.34
N VAL A 225 -7.80 0.53 -14.40
CA VAL A 225 -7.48 -0.64 -13.56
C VAL A 225 -8.68 -1.59 -13.56
N PRO A 226 -8.51 -2.84 -14.01
CA PRO A 226 -9.54 -3.86 -13.94
C PRO A 226 -10.06 -4.08 -12.52
N ARG A 227 -11.36 -4.33 -12.36
CA ARG A 227 -11.99 -4.49 -11.05
C ARG A 227 -11.32 -5.54 -10.16
N ALA A 228 -10.83 -6.63 -10.75
CA ALA A 228 -10.14 -7.69 -10.03
C ALA A 228 -8.80 -7.25 -9.42
N GLU A 229 -8.18 -6.19 -9.96
CA GLU A 229 -6.87 -5.70 -9.53
C GLU A 229 -6.95 -4.52 -8.56
N GLN A 230 -8.12 -3.86 -8.43
CA GLN A 230 -8.29 -2.61 -7.67
C GLN A 230 -7.94 -2.71 -6.19
N THR A 231 -8.02 -3.87 -5.59
CA THR A 231 -7.59 -4.09 -4.20
C THR A 231 -6.10 -4.37 -4.14
N ALA A 232 -5.58 -5.17 -5.06
CA ALA A 232 -4.19 -5.61 -5.08
C ALA A 232 -3.21 -4.48 -5.38
N ILE A 233 -3.57 -3.50 -6.21
CA ILE A 233 -2.68 -2.38 -6.59
C ILE A 233 -2.20 -1.51 -5.42
N PHE A 234 -2.81 -1.63 -4.24
CA PHE A 234 -2.37 -0.97 -3.01
C PHE A 234 -1.39 -1.82 -2.19
N GLU A 235 -1.18 -3.07 -2.55
CA GLU A 235 -0.18 -3.92 -1.93
C GLU A 235 1.23 -3.58 -2.45
N LYS A 236 2.25 -3.93 -1.67
CA LYS A 236 3.65 -3.60 -1.96
C LYS A 236 4.11 -4.34 -3.21
N PHE A 237 4.79 -3.62 -4.12
CA PHE A 237 5.32 -4.10 -5.39
C PHE A 237 4.27 -4.58 -6.40
N GLU A 238 2.99 -4.50 -6.07
CA GLU A 238 1.93 -4.84 -6.99
C GLU A 238 1.81 -3.78 -8.10
N ARG A 239 1.62 -4.29 -9.32
CA ARG A 239 1.46 -3.49 -10.53
C ARG A 239 0.35 -4.07 -11.38
N GLY A 240 -0.58 -3.25 -11.81
CA GLY A 240 -1.65 -3.68 -12.72
C GLY A 240 -1.06 -4.23 -14.03
N ARG A 241 -1.73 -5.23 -14.62
CA ARG A 241 -1.28 -5.90 -15.87
C ARG A 241 -1.05 -4.91 -16.99
N ALA A 242 -1.97 -3.99 -17.23
CA ALA A 242 -1.84 -2.96 -18.26
C ALA A 242 -0.60 -2.07 -18.04
N ALA A 243 -0.19 -1.84 -16.78
CA ALA A 243 1.02 -1.10 -16.44
C ALA A 243 2.31 -1.89 -16.73
N ILE A 244 2.27 -3.21 -16.63
CA ILE A 244 3.39 -4.11 -16.95
C ILE A 244 3.53 -4.24 -18.46
N GLU A 245 2.45 -4.52 -19.17
CA GLU A 245 2.40 -4.67 -20.63
C GLU A 245 2.77 -3.37 -21.35
N GLY A 246 2.35 -2.22 -20.82
CA GLY A 246 2.71 -0.90 -21.34
C GLY A 246 4.16 -0.47 -21.05
N GLY A 247 4.99 -1.30 -20.40
CA GLY A 247 6.39 -1.00 -20.08
C GLY A 247 6.58 0.20 -19.13
N ALA A 248 5.53 0.65 -18.46
CA ALA A 248 5.58 1.82 -17.59
C ALA A 248 6.53 1.55 -16.40
N ALA A 249 7.63 2.32 -16.28
CA ALA A 249 8.60 2.13 -15.18
C ALA A 249 7.99 2.40 -13.80
N GLY A 250 8.25 1.59 -12.78
CA GLY A 250 7.77 1.83 -11.40
C GLY A 250 7.96 0.66 -10.46
N SER A 251 8.20 0.96 -9.20
CA SER A 251 8.50 -0.01 -8.15
C SER A 251 7.26 -0.67 -7.51
N GLY A 252 6.04 -0.29 -7.87
CA GLY A 252 4.83 -0.77 -7.18
C GLY A 252 4.67 -0.30 -5.72
N LEU A 253 5.52 0.61 -5.24
CA LEU A 253 5.45 1.11 -3.86
C LEU A 253 4.63 2.39 -3.70
N GLY A 254 4.35 3.12 -4.78
CA GLY A 254 3.70 4.43 -4.70
C GLY A 254 2.33 4.39 -4.05
N LEU A 255 1.45 3.48 -4.48
CA LEU A 255 0.10 3.35 -3.92
C LEU A 255 0.10 2.74 -2.51
N ALA A 256 1.02 1.83 -2.21
CA ALA A 256 1.21 1.31 -0.86
C ALA A 256 1.59 2.43 0.14
N ILE A 257 2.47 3.36 -0.27
CA ILE A 257 2.81 4.55 0.52
C ILE A 257 1.60 5.47 0.68
N VAL A 258 0.84 5.72 -0.39
CA VAL A 258 -0.39 6.53 -0.31
C VAL A 258 -1.33 5.96 0.74
N ARG A 259 -1.61 4.66 0.67
CA ARG A 259 -2.47 3.96 1.64
C ARG A 259 -1.92 4.08 3.05
N ALA A 260 -0.65 3.77 3.27
CA ALA A 260 -0.03 3.80 4.60
C ALA A 260 -0.04 5.22 5.21
N VAL A 261 0.25 6.27 4.42
CA VAL A 261 0.18 7.65 4.87
C VAL A 261 -1.24 8.04 5.24
N VAL A 262 -2.21 7.76 4.37
CA VAL A 262 -3.61 8.15 4.59
C VAL A 262 -4.21 7.43 5.79
N GLU A 263 -3.95 6.14 5.97
CA GLU A 263 -4.38 5.35 7.13
C GLU A 263 -3.75 5.87 8.44
N ALA A 264 -2.47 6.29 8.41
CA ALA A 264 -1.81 6.92 9.56
C ALA A 264 -2.47 8.26 9.96
N HIS A 265 -3.19 8.90 9.03
CA HIS A 265 -3.98 10.10 9.24
C HIS A 265 -5.47 9.81 9.46
N ARG A 266 -5.83 8.58 9.84
CA ARG A 266 -7.22 8.13 10.09
C ARG A 266 -8.14 8.26 8.86
N GLY A 267 -7.55 8.34 7.67
CA GLY A 267 -8.26 8.39 6.41
C GLY A 267 -8.36 7.01 5.75
N ARG A 268 -8.89 7.00 4.53
CA ARG A 268 -8.90 5.83 3.65
C ARG A 268 -8.66 6.24 2.20
N VAL A 269 -8.19 5.30 1.40
CA VAL A 269 -8.01 5.49 -0.05
C VAL A 269 -9.04 4.65 -0.78
N GLU A 270 -9.67 5.25 -1.79
CA GLU A 270 -10.66 4.60 -2.65
C GLU A 270 -10.19 4.67 -4.10
N VAL A 271 -10.55 3.66 -4.89
CA VAL A 271 -10.34 3.65 -6.34
C VAL A 271 -11.64 3.34 -7.06
N ARG A 272 -11.92 4.08 -8.13
CA ARG A 272 -12.97 3.79 -9.10
C ARG A 272 -12.36 3.85 -10.48
N SER A 273 -12.35 2.72 -11.15
CA SER A 273 -11.71 2.61 -12.47
C SER A 273 -12.40 1.54 -13.30
N GLN A 274 -12.26 1.68 -14.59
CA GLN A 274 -12.63 0.69 -15.58
C GLN A 274 -11.49 0.61 -16.60
N ALA A 275 -11.17 -0.59 -17.07
CA ALA A 275 -10.17 -0.78 -18.11
C ALA A 275 -10.46 0.12 -19.32
N ASP A 276 -9.43 0.77 -19.83
CA ASP A 276 -9.45 1.69 -20.99
C ASP A 276 -10.34 2.94 -20.84
N ARG A 277 -10.75 3.27 -19.61
CA ARG A 277 -11.55 4.45 -19.30
C ARG A 277 -10.98 5.35 -18.22
N GLY A 278 -9.69 5.12 -17.89
CA GLY A 278 -9.00 5.86 -16.87
C GLY A 278 -9.30 5.39 -15.45
N ALA A 279 -8.76 6.11 -14.50
CA ALA A 279 -8.92 5.83 -13.09
C ALA A 279 -9.21 7.11 -12.28
N ARG A 280 -9.96 6.94 -11.19
CA ARG A 280 -10.15 7.95 -10.16
C ARG A 280 -9.68 7.37 -8.83
N PHE A 281 -8.60 7.93 -8.30
CA PHE A 281 -8.11 7.64 -6.95
C PHE A 281 -8.56 8.75 -6.02
N CYS A 282 -9.04 8.38 -4.84
CA CYS A 282 -9.58 9.33 -3.87
C CYS A 282 -8.94 9.12 -2.50
N ILE A 283 -8.37 10.17 -1.93
CA ILE A 283 -7.94 10.26 -0.52
C ILE A 283 -9.10 10.84 0.26
N VAL A 284 -9.59 10.12 1.26
CA VAL A 284 -10.66 10.57 2.16
C VAL A 284 -10.07 10.75 3.54
N LEU A 285 -10.13 11.98 4.08
CA LEU A 285 -9.59 12.36 5.37
C LEU A 285 -10.68 12.93 6.27
N PRO A 286 -10.63 12.72 7.59
CA PRO A 286 -11.55 13.38 8.53
C PRO A 286 -11.44 14.90 8.42
N ARG A 287 -12.58 15.57 8.34
CA ARG A 287 -12.64 17.03 8.32
C ARG A 287 -12.30 17.58 9.70
N TYR A 288 -11.31 18.47 9.74
CA TYR A 288 -10.98 19.17 10.98
C TYR A 288 -11.92 20.35 11.20
N ARG A 289 -12.54 20.42 12.39
CA ARG A 289 -13.29 21.56 12.87
C ARG A 289 -12.61 22.07 14.13
N ALA A 290 -12.18 23.31 14.16
CA ALA A 290 -11.73 23.91 15.40
C ALA A 290 -12.89 23.83 16.39
N THR A 291 -12.68 23.20 17.54
CA THR A 291 -13.62 23.28 18.65
C THR A 291 -13.59 24.72 19.14
N THR A 292 -14.68 25.45 18.94
CA THR A 292 -14.90 26.79 19.47
C THR A 292 -15.03 26.73 20.97
#